data_0040271d05443b31e958b29730da83f3
#
_entry.id   0040271d05443b31e958b29730da83f3
#
_cell.length_a   1.000
_cell.length_b   1.000
_cell.length_c   1.000
_cell.angle_alpha   90.00
_cell.angle_beta   90.00
_cell.angle_gamma   90.00
#
_symmetry.space_group_name_H-M   'P 1'
#
loop_
_entity.id
_entity.type
_entity.pdbx_description
1 polymer ?
#
loop_
_entity_poly.entity_id
_entity_poly.type
_entity_poly.pdbx_seq_one_letter_code
_entity_poly.pdbx_strand_id
1 'polypeptide(L)'
;MSNFELSDSQSYIPEKSATLPSSPADEFIVQFWGVRGLIPTPDTSTNRYGGNTACVEIFVGGKRLIFDGGTGLRILGKTWQELQQPIQAHLFFTNCQSNRIQGFPFFAPAFIGENCFHIYGTAASNGASIKQCLYDQMLQPHFPYPLQVMQSELQFYNLIPDSDVKLDDVIITTALINQTQRSVGYRVSWQDYSVAYVTDLHQNAEQVERERILEFIKGVDLLIANATYTPPTSHNHDSADLLWQAAVNAALNAGVQRVAISHHHPDDHDDFLDRVQVDIKSAFPEAILAHEGLVLAVGKL
;
A
#
# COMPACT_ATOMS: atom_id res chain seq x y z
N MET A 1 -2.82 -56.80 6.96
CA MET A 1 -3.14 -56.08 5.72
C MET A 1 -4.23 -55.08 6.05
N SER A 2 -3.87 -53.87 6.39
CA SER A 2 -4.80 -52.80 6.70
C SER A 2 -4.61 -51.71 5.65
N ASN A 3 -5.65 -51.50 4.87
CA ASN A 3 -5.71 -50.45 3.84
C ASN A 3 -5.73 -49.08 4.54
N PHE A 4 -4.72 -48.25 4.25
CA PHE A 4 -4.76 -46.82 4.50
C PHE A 4 -5.41 -46.14 3.27
N GLU A 5 -6.63 -45.65 3.42
CA GLU A 5 -7.23 -44.74 2.45
C GLU A 5 -6.57 -43.38 2.60
N LEU A 6 -5.97 -42.90 1.52
CA LEU A 6 -5.49 -41.54 1.36
C LEU A 6 -6.69 -40.64 1.12
N SER A 7 -7.00 -39.77 2.07
CA SER A 7 -7.97 -38.70 1.90
C SER A 7 -7.46 -37.68 0.89
N ASP A 8 -8.25 -37.43 -0.13
CA ASP A 8 -8.03 -36.39 -1.15
C ASP A 8 -7.84 -35.02 -0.48
N SER A 9 -6.61 -34.52 -0.49
CA SER A 9 -6.33 -33.13 -0.22
C SER A 9 -6.75 -32.33 -1.46
N GLN A 10 -7.93 -31.72 -1.43
CA GLN A 10 -8.30 -30.71 -2.40
C GLN A 10 -7.26 -29.56 -2.33
N SER A 11 -6.42 -29.49 -3.36
CA SER A 11 -5.52 -28.38 -3.57
C SER A 11 -6.37 -27.12 -3.80
N TYR A 12 -6.31 -26.19 -2.85
CA TYR A 12 -6.83 -24.83 -3.03
C TYR A 12 -6.05 -24.18 -4.18
N ILE A 13 -6.66 -24.11 -5.35
CA ILE A 13 -6.20 -23.27 -6.45
C ILE A 13 -6.85 -21.90 -6.17
N PRO A 14 -6.09 -20.83 -5.85
CA PRO A 14 -6.68 -19.51 -5.74
C PRO A 14 -7.32 -19.18 -7.09
N GLU A 15 -8.58 -18.74 -7.04
CA GLU A 15 -9.28 -18.22 -8.22
C GLU A 15 -8.39 -17.19 -8.90
N LYS A 16 -8.31 -17.27 -10.22
CA LYS A 16 -7.51 -16.40 -11.07
C LYS A 16 -7.69 -14.97 -10.61
N SER A 17 -6.58 -14.32 -10.25
CA SER A 17 -6.49 -12.88 -10.07
C SER A 17 -7.37 -12.21 -11.12
N ALA A 18 -8.33 -11.40 -10.67
CA ALA A 18 -9.14 -10.59 -11.56
C ALA A 18 -8.18 -9.71 -12.37
N THR A 19 -7.99 -10.04 -13.64
CA THR A 19 -7.26 -9.18 -14.56
C THR A 19 -8.02 -7.87 -14.62
N LEU A 20 -7.36 -6.76 -14.29
CA LEU A 20 -7.91 -5.43 -14.51
C LEU A 20 -8.39 -5.36 -15.96
N PRO A 21 -9.62 -4.89 -16.22
CA PRO A 21 -10.15 -4.80 -17.56
C PRO A 21 -9.22 -3.96 -18.43
N SER A 22 -9.03 -4.41 -19.68
CA SER A 22 -8.24 -3.71 -20.67
C SER A 22 -9.04 -2.52 -21.19
N SER A 23 -8.84 -1.34 -20.57
CA SER A 23 -9.50 -0.05 -20.89
C SER A 23 -10.94 0.05 -20.34
N PRO A 24 -11.33 1.10 -19.63
CA PRO A 24 -11.42 2.44 -20.22
C PRO A 24 -10.92 3.59 -19.34
N ALA A 25 -10.80 4.78 -19.95
CA ALA A 25 -10.43 6.06 -19.34
C ALA A 25 -11.37 6.54 -18.20
N ASP A 26 -12.38 5.75 -17.84
CA ASP A 26 -13.43 6.13 -16.91
C ASP A 26 -13.42 5.33 -15.58
N GLU A 27 -12.33 4.61 -15.29
CA GLU A 27 -12.24 3.78 -14.09
C GLU A 27 -11.34 4.39 -13.02
N PHE A 28 -11.77 4.29 -11.77
CA PHE A 28 -10.97 4.57 -10.59
C PHE A 28 -10.99 3.33 -9.70
N ILE A 29 -9.92 2.54 -9.76
CA ILE A 29 -9.82 1.23 -9.11
C ILE A 29 -8.61 1.21 -8.20
N VAL A 30 -8.78 0.65 -7.00
CA VAL A 30 -7.73 0.41 -6.03
C VAL A 30 -7.54 -1.09 -5.86
N GLN A 31 -6.31 -1.59 -5.98
CA GLN A 31 -5.96 -2.99 -5.77
C GLN A 31 -4.82 -3.13 -4.77
N PHE A 32 -4.95 -4.07 -3.84
CA PHE A 32 -3.96 -4.35 -2.80
C PHE A 32 -3.08 -5.54 -3.21
N TRP A 33 -1.78 -5.31 -3.31
CA TRP A 33 -0.76 -6.32 -3.65
C TRP A 33 0.07 -6.74 -2.43
N GLY A 34 0.03 -5.96 -1.37
CA GLY A 34 0.65 -6.23 -0.08
C GLY A 34 0.00 -5.40 1.02
N VAL A 35 -0.24 -6.03 2.16
CA VAL A 35 -1.03 -5.47 3.26
C VAL A 35 -0.35 -5.58 4.62
N ARG A 36 0.85 -6.17 4.70
CA ARG A 36 1.59 -6.31 5.96
C ARG A 36 2.42 -5.07 6.28
N GLY A 37 2.49 -4.74 7.55
CA GLY A 37 3.47 -3.81 8.12
C GLY A 37 4.82 -4.49 8.35
N LEU A 38 5.88 -3.72 8.58
CA LEU A 38 7.23 -4.11 9.01
C LEU A 38 7.97 -5.13 8.16
N ILE A 39 7.54 -6.39 8.15
CA ILE A 39 8.20 -7.49 7.46
C ILE A 39 7.16 -8.38 6.76
N PRO A 40 7.56 -9.10 5.70
CA PRO A 40 6.70 -10.11 5.09
C PRO A 40 6.50 -11.30 6.03
N THR A 41 5.30 -11.87 6.03
CA THR A 41 4.89 -12.98 6.89
C THR A 41 4.33 -14.15 6.06
N PRO A 42 5.19 -14.91 5.37
CA PRO A 42 4.77 -16.04 4.54
C PRO A 42 4.49 -17.28 5.42
N ASP A 43 3.32 -17.30 6.05
CA ASP A 43 2.88 -18.39 6.92
C ASP A 43 1.47 -18.86 6.55
N THR A 44 1.14 -20.12 6.85
CA THR A 44 -0.19 -20.67 6.59
C THR A 44 -1.30 -19.95 7.36
N SER A 45 -0.97 -19.38 8.51
CA SER A 45 -1.88 -18.61 9.35
C SER A 45 -2.15 -17.18 8.86
N THR A 46 -1.47 -16.73 7.79
CA THR A 46 -1.58 -15.39 7.22
C THR A 46 -2.01 -15.40 5.76
N ASN A 47 -2.40 -16.56 5.21
CA ASN A 47 -2.66 -16.74 3.79
C ASN A 47 -3.94 -16.03 3.29
N ARG A 48 -4.96 -15.86 4.13
CA ARG A 48 -6.24 -15.25 3.73
C ARG A 48 -6.14 -13.74 3.58
N TYR A 49 -5.42 -13.09 4.48
CA TYR A 49 -5.17 -11.65 4.36
C TYR A 49 -3.90 -11.36 3.53
N GLY A 50 -2.96 -12.26 3.52
CA GLY A 50 -1.71 -12.14 2.77
C GLY A 50 -0.51 -11.80 3.64
N GLY A 51 0.69 -12.14 3.17
CA GLY A 51 1.97 -12.00 3.88
C GLY A 51 2.91 -10.95 3.28
N ASN A 52 2.58 -10.32 2.14
CA ASN A 52 3.43 -9.33 1.51
C ASN A 52 3.31 -7.95 2.17
N THR A 53 4.43 -7.23 2.25
CA THR A 53 4.44 -5.85 2.74
C THR A 53 3.89 -4.88 1.72
N ALA A 54 3.57 -3.68 2.18
CA ALA A 54 2.76 -2.65 1.57
C ALA A 54 3.04 -2.41 0.07
N CYS A 55 2.02 -2.61 -0.74
CA CYS A 55 1.96 -2.18 -2.13
C CYS A 55 0.50 -2.06 -2.56
N VAL A 56 0.10 -0.87 -2.98
CA VAL A 56 -1.25 -0.60 -3.47
C VAL A 56 -1.15 -0.01 -4.87
N GLU A 57 -1.86 -0.58 -5.81
CA GLU A 57 -2.02 -0.04 -7.16
C GLU A 57 -3.34 0.74 -7.23
N ILE A 58 -3.29 1.94 -7.79
CA ILE A 58 -4.46 2.73 -8.17
C ILE A 58 -4.43 2.91 -9.68
N PHE A 59 -5.46 2.43 -10.36
CA PHE A 59 -5.69 2.70 -11.78
C PHE A 59 -6.77 3.77 -11.89
N VAL A 60 -6.43 4.93 -12.47
CA VAL A 60 -7.31 6.10 -12.54
C VAL A 60 -6.99 6.96 -13.75
N GLY A 61 -8.03 7.36 -14.53
CA GLY A 61 -7.86 8.21 -15.70
C GLY A 61 -6.81 7.67 -16.70
N GLY A 62 -6.74 6.34 -16.86
CA GLY A 62 -5.75 5.68 -17.70
C GLY A 62 -4.31 5.67 -17.16
N LYS A 63 -4.09 6.13 -15.93
CA LYS A 63 -2.77 6.15 -15.27
C LYS A 63 -2.63 4.99 -14.29
N ARG A 64 -1.42 4.43 -14.18
CA ARG A 64 -1.03 3.44 -13.17
C ARG A 64 -0.23 4.12 -12.09
N LEU A 65 -0.79 4.19 -10.89
CA LEU A 65 -0.17 4.77 -9.71
C LEU A 65 0.10 3.65 -8.70
N ILE A 66 1.29 3.57 -8.16
CA ILE A 66 1.68 2.58 -7.16
C ILE A 66 2.07 3.32 -5.89
N PHE A 67 1.48 2.94 -4.78
CA PHE A 67 1.80 3.49 -3.46
C PHE A 67 2.54 2.45 -2.63
N ASP A 68 3.79 2.79 -2.27
CA ASP A 68 4.81 1.96 -1.65
C ASP A 68 5.23 0.73 -2.48
N GLY A 69 6.47 0.34 -2.29
CA GLY A 69 7.13 -0.76 -3.01
C GLY A 69 7.64 -1.85 -2.06
N GLY A 70 6.79 -2.31 -1.14
CA GLY A 70 7.07 -3.50 -0.33
C GLY A 70 7.09 -4.77 -1.17
N THR A 71 7.13 -5.95 -0.54
CA THR A 71 7.23 -7.23 -1.28
C THR A 71 6.05 -7.49 -2.22
N GLY A 72 4.89 -6.84 -1.99
CA GLY A 72 3.75 -6.85 -2.92
C GLY A 72 4.09 -6.32 -4.31
N LEU A 73 5.05 -5.38 -4.42
CA LEU A 73 5.51 -4.85 -5.72
C LEU A 73 6.10 -5.93 -6.62
N ARG A 74 6.75 -6.96 -6.04
CA ARG A 74 7.23 -8.11 -6.80
C ARG A 74 6.07 -8.88 -7.44
N ILE A 75 4.96 -9.04 -6.72
CA ILE A 75 3.79 -9.77 -7.22
C ILE A 75 3.12 -8.96 -8.34
N LEU A 76 2.88 -7.67 -8.12
CA LEU A 76 2.40 -6.74 -9.14
C LEU A 76 3.27 -6.80 -10.40
N GLY A 77 4.60 -6.74 -10.24
CA GLY A 77 5.53 -6.79 -11.36
C GLY A 77 5.41 -8.07 -12.20
N LYS A 78 5.15 -9.22 -11.56
CA LYS A 78 4.90 -10.47 -12.29
C LYS A 78 3.62 -10.40 -13.14
N THR A 79 2.54 -9.86 -12.59
CA THR A 79 1.28 -9.70 -13.33
C THR A 79 1.46 -8.74 -14.50
N TRP A 80 2.23 -7.69 -14.35
CA TRP A 80 2.48 -6.73 -15.43
C TRP A 80 3.35 -7.28 -16.56
N GLN A 81 4.18 -8.30 -16.32
CA GLN A 81 4.93 -8.97 -17.41
C GLN A 81 4.00 -9.64 -18.43
N GLU A 82 2.76 -9.96 -18.05
CA GLU A 82 1.76 -10.56 -18.94
C GLU A 82 1.11 -9.55 -19.90
N LEU A 83 1.31 -8.23 -19.68
CA LEU A 83 0.64 -7.17 -20.45
C LEU A 83 1.14 -7.04 -21.90
N GLN A 84 2.29 -7.62 -22.28
CA GLN A 84 2.86 -7.64 -23.64
C GLN A 84 2.95 -6.28 -24.33
N GLN A 85 3.04 -5.19 -23.57
CA GLN A 85 3.17 -3.82 -24.08
C GLN A 85 4.08 -3.01 -23.14
N PRO A 86 4.74 -1.95 -23.64
CA PRO A 86 5.50 -1.05 -22.79
C PRO A 86 4.65 -0.47 -21.65
N ILE A 87 5.24 -0.41 -20.46
CA ILE A 87 4.56 0.05 -19.26
C ILE A 87 5.10 1.42 -18.87
N GLN A 88 4.19 2.37 -18.66
CA GLN A 88 4.47 3.63 -17.98
C GLN A 88 3.69 3.66 -16.67
N ALA A 89 4.37 3.94 -15.54
CA ALA A 89 3.73 4.00 -14.24
C ALA A 89 4.43 5.01 -13.31
N HIS A 90 3.70 5.39 -12.25
CA HIS A 90 4.13 6.36 -11.25
C HIS A 90 4.17 5.69 -9.89
N LEU A 91 5.36 5.63 -9.26
CA LEU A 91 5.58 5.02 -7.95
C LEU A 91 5.73 6.12 -6.90
N PHE A 92 4.87 6.11 -5.89
CA PHE A 92 4.83 7.08 -4.80
C PHE A 92 5.21 6.40 -3.50
N PHE A 93 6.31 6.83 -2.88
CA PHE A 93 6.78 6.25 -1.61
C PHE A 93 6.40 7.16 -0.44
N THR A 94 5.74 6.59 0.57
CA THR A 94 5.36 7.31 1.79
C THR A 94 6.57 7.66 2.64
N ASN A 95 7.55 6.75 2.71
CA ASN A 95 8.85 6.91 3.34
C ASN A 95 9.85 5.88 2.82
N CYS A 96 11.08 5.86 3.36
CA CYS A 96 12.15 4.95 2.94
C CYS A 96 12.36 3.76 3.90
N GLN A 97 11.36 3.39 4.70
CA GLN A 97 11.46 2.20 5.56
C GLN A 97 11.51 0.93 4.72
N SER A 98 12.18 -0.10 5.23
CA SER A 98 12.39 -1.37 4.50
C SER A 98 11.08 -1.97 3.96
N ASN A 99 10.04 -2.03 4.79
CA ASN A 99 8.73 -2.57 4.38
C ASN A 99 8.05 -1.80 3.24
N ARG A 100 8.52 -0.59 2.93
CA ARG A 100 8.01 0.26 1.85
C ARG A 100 8.83 0.17 0.57
N ILE A 101 10.11 -0.23 0.65
CA ILE A 101 11.02 -0.19 -0.51
C ILE A 101 11.61 -1.56 -0.87
N GLN A 102 11.54 -2.57 0.01
CA GLN A 102 12.25 -3.85 -0.15
C GLN A 102 11.84 -4.68 -1.37
N GLY A 103 10.67 -4.44 -1.96
CA GLY A 103 10.23 -5.12 -3.18
C GLY A 103 10.80 -4.51 -4.46
N PHE A 104 11.31 -3.29 -4.42
CA PHE A 104 11.78 -2.57 -5.60
C PHE A 104 12.92 -3.30 -6.34
N PRO A 105 13.94 -3.90 -5.68
CA PRO A 105 14.97 -4.68 -6.36
C PRO A 105 14.46 -5.89 -7.13
N PHE A 106 13.24 -6.34 -6.83
CA PHE A 106 12.56 -7.50 -7.44
C PHE A 106 11.42 -7.11 -8.37
N PHE A 107 11.29 -5.83 -8.71
CA PHE A 107 10.27 -5.32 -9.62
C PHE A 107 10.69 -5.61 -11.07
N ALA A 108 10.31 -6.78 -11.56
CA ALA A 108 10.73 -7.29 -12.87
C ALA A 108 10.53 -6.32 -14.04
N PRO A 109 9.43 -5.52 -14.12
CA PRO A 109 9.27 -4.53 -15.20
C PRO A 109 10.38 -3.48 -15.26
N ALA A 110 11.08 -3.19 -14.16
CA ALA A 110 12.19 -2.23 -14.16
C ALA A 110 13.43 -2.72 -14.92
N PHE A 111 13.50 -4.01 -15.27
CA PHE A 111 14.59 -4.59 -16.05
C PHE A 111 14.30 -4.65 -17.56
N ILE A 112 13.15 -4.12 -18.01
CA ILE A 112 12.73 -4.11 -19.40
C ILE A 112 12.92 -2.70 -19.96
N GLY A 113 13.75 -2.56 -21.00
CA GLY A 113 14.22 -1.27 -21.52
C GLY A 113 13.14 -0.36 -22.13
N GLU A 114 12.03 -0.95 -22.57
CA GLU A 114 10.92 -0.20 -23.16
C GLU A 114 10.01 0.45 -22.12
N ASN A 115 10.18 0.11 -20.81
CA ASN A 115 9.35 0.63 -19.75
C ASN A 115 9.88 1.97 -19.21
N CYS A 116 8.98 2.78 -18.66
CA CYS A 116 9.31 4.06 -18.01
C CYS A 116 8.61 4.18 -16.66
N PHE A 117 9.38 4.47 -15.61
CA PHE A 117 8.87 4.62 -14.25
C PHE A 117 9.24 5.98 -13.66
N HIS A 118 8.23 6.72 -13.25
CA HIS A 118 8.35 7.97 -12.52
C HIS A 118 8.27 7.69 -11.01
N ILE A 119 9.33 7.99 -10.28
CA ILE A 119 9.50 7.60 -8.88
C ILE A 119 9.51 8.85 -8.01
N TYR A 120 8.55 8.92 -7.10
CA TYR A 120 8.30 10.07 -6.24
C TYR A 120 8.51 9.71 -4.77
N GLY A 121 9.10 10.61 -4.01
CA GLY A 121 9.25 10.48 -2.56
C GLY A 121 9.85 11.71 -1.93
N THR A 122 9.68 11.88 -0.64
CA THR A 122 10.31 12.95 0.13
C THR A 122 11.68 12.52 0.64
N ALA A 123 12.49 13.50 1.09
CA ALA A 123 13.74 13.17 1.77
C ALA A 123 13.47 12.41 3.08
N ALA A 124 14.21 11.35 3.31
CA ALA A 124 14.20 10.58 4.56
C ALA A 124 14.68 11.43 5.76
N SER A 125 14.52 10.92 6.98
CA SER A 125 14.91 11.63 8.21
C SER A 125 16.41 12.00 8.27
N ASN A 126 17.26 11.21 7.59
CA ASN A 126 18.70 11.50 7.44
C ASN A 126 19.04 12.42 6.25
N GLY A 127 18.03 12.93 5.53
CA GLY A 127 18.19 13.79 4.36
C GLY A 127 18.41 13.03 3.03
N ALA A 128 18.48 11.70 3.02
CA ALA A 128 18.64 10.93 1.79
C ALA A 128 17.40 11.07 0.90
N SER A 129 17.58 11.25 -0.41
CA SER A 129 16.48 11.24 -1.37
C SER A 129 15.94 9.83 -1.57
N ILE A 130 14.71 9.70 -2.11
CA ILE A 130 14.18 8.38 -2.48
C ILE A 130 15.10 7.62 -3.44
N LYS A 131 15.74 8.33 -4.39
CA LYS A 131 16.75 7.73 -5.26
C LYS A 131 17.91 7.13 -4.47
N GLN A 132 18.40 7.88 -3.47
CA GLN A 132 19.51 7.40 -2.64
C GLN A 132 19.08 6.20 -1.80
N CYS A 133 17.88 6.22 -1.21
CA CYS A 133 17.38 5.09 -0.43
C CYS A 133 17.24 3.81 -1.28
N LEU A 134 16.69 3.93 -2.50
CA LEU A 134 16.57 2.80 -3.43
C LEU A 134 17.92 2.32 -3.95
N TYR A 135 18.88 3.24 -4.14
CA TYR A 135 20.24 2.91 -4.52
C TYR A 135 20.97 2.15 -3.40
N ASP A 136 20.90 2.66 -2.17
CA ASP A 136 21.64 2.12 -1.03
C ASP A 136 21.21 0.69 -0.69
N GLN A 137 19.90 0.37 -0.77
CA GLN A 137 19.44 -1.00 -0.53
C GLN A 137 19.95 -2.01 -1.57
N MET A 138 20.39 -1.54 -2.75
CA MET A 138 20.93 -2.37 -3.83
C MET A 138 22.46 -2.37 -3.87
N LEU A 139 23.13 -1.87 -2.83
CA LEU A 139 24.60 -1.95 -2.71
C LEU A 139 25.07 -3.26 -2.08
N GLN A 140 26.22 -3.72 -2.56
CA GLN A 140 26.94 -4.80 -1.86
C GLN A 140 27.37 -4.33 -0.46
N PRO A 141 27.39 -5.23 0.52
CA PRO A 141 27.13 -6.67 0.45
C PRO A 141 25.64 -7.06 0.57
N HIS A 142 24.73 -6.10 0.71
CA HIS A 142 23.31 -6.36 1.01
C HIS A 142 22.54 -6.89 -0.21
N PHE A 143 22.93 -6.45 -1.41
CA PHE A 143 22.30 -6.89 -2.65
C PHE A 143 23.36 -7.17 -3.72
N PRO A 144 23.20 -8.24 -4.56
CA PRO A 144 24.24 -8.65 -5.50
C PRO A 144 24.35 -7.75 -6.73
N TYR A 145 23.29 -7.01 -7.08
CA TYR A 145 23.24 -6.19 -8.29
C TYR A 145 22.91 -4.73 -7.95
N PRO A 146 23.68 -3.76 -8.48
CA PRO A 146 23.39 -2.35 -8.25
C PRO A 146 22.18 -1.87 -9.05
N LEU A 147 21.60 -0.72 -8.66
CA LEU A 147 20.42 -0.12 -9.32
C LEU A 147 20.61 0.04 -10.85
N GLN A 148 21.82 0.27 -11.31
CA GLN A 148 22.16 0.49 -12.71
C GLN A 148 21.92 -0.73 -13.63
N VAL A 149 21.66 -1.92 -13.10
CA VAL A 149 21.28 -3.09 -13.92
C VAL A 149 19.84 -3.04 -14.42
N MET A 150 19.02 -2.16 -13.84
CA MET A 150 17.67 -1.89 -14.33
C MET A 150 17.77 -1.14 -15.67
N GLN A 151 17.09 -1.66 -16.70
CA GLN A 151 17.19 -1.18 -18.07
C GLN A 151 16.11 -0.18 -18.44
N SER A 152 15.00 -0.14 -17.67
CA SER A 152 13.93 0.81 -17.89
C SER A 152 14.38 2.25 -17.61
N GLU A 153 13.69 3.21 -18.20
CA GLU A 153 13.85 4.61 -17.82
C GLU A 153 13.34 4.85 -16.42
N LEU A 154 14.22 5.24 -15.49
CA LEU A 154 13.88 5.58 -14.10
C LEU A 154 14.04 7.08 -13.88
N GLN A 155 12.93 7.80 -13.72
CA GLN A 155 12.91 9.23 -13.44
C GLN A 155 12.57 9.47 -11.96
N PHE A 156 13.44 10.16 -11.23
CA PHE A 156 13.29 10.39 -9.79
C PHE A 156 12.90 11.83 -9.47
N TYR A 157 11.88 11.99 -8.62
CA TYR A 157 11.34 13.28 -8.21
C TYR A 157 11.35 13.39 -6.69
N ASN A 158 12.01 14.41 -6.18
CA ASN A 158 11.96 14.74 -4.76
C ASN A 158 10.73 15.61 -4.49
N LEU A 159 9.77 15.07 -3.75
CA LEU A 159 8.57 15.78 -3.36
C LEU A 159 8.85 16.73 -2.19
N ILE A 160 8.17 17.85 -2.22
CA ILE A 160 8.02 18.75 -1.07
C ILE A 160 6.62 18.47 -0.51
N PRO A 161 6.48 18.14 0.79
CA PRO A 161 5.15 18.02 1.40
C PRO A 161 4.27 19.24 1.14
N ASP A 162 2.96 19.02 1.12
CA ASP A 162 1.95 20.05 0.83
C ASP A 162 2.05 20.60 -0.60
N SER A 163 2.44 19.75 -1.55
CA SER A 163 2.48 20.07 -2.99
C SER A 163 1.67 19.09 -3.81
N ASP A 164 1.40 19.46 -5.06
CA ASP A 164 0.65 18.65 -6.02
C ASP A 164 1.55 18.06 -7.10
N VAL A 165 1.30 16.82 -7.48
CA VAL A 165 1.74 16.21 -8.74
C VAL A 165 0.54 16.12 -9.66
N LYS A 166 0.64 16.72 -10.86
CA LYS A 166 -0.43 16.72 -11.85
C LYS A 166 -0.08 15.78 -12.99
N LEU A 167 -0.96 14.82 -13.25
CA LEU A 167 -0.86 13.86 -14.33
C LEU A 167 -2.11 13.98 -15.20
N ASP A 168 -2.10 14.93 -16.12
CA ASP A 168 -3.26 15.39 -16.89
C ASP A 168 -4.39 15.87 -15.94
N ASP A 169 -5.52 15.18 -15.91
CA ASP A 169 -6.69 15.46 -15.07
C ASP A 169 -6.65 14.76 -13.69
N VAL A 170 -5.64 13.90 -13.44
CA VAL A 170 -5.41 13.27 -12.14
C VAL A 170 -4.49 14.17 -11.32
N ILE A 171 -4.93 14.51 -10.11
CA ILE A 171 -4.16 15.33 -9.17
C ILE A 171 -3.79 14.49 -7.96
N ILE A 172 -2.50 14.44 -7.64
CA ILE A 172 -1.98 13.78 -6.43
C ILE A 172 -1.47 14.86 -5.49
N THR A 173 -2.24 15.18 -4.46
CA THR A 173 -1.85 16.11 -3.38
C THR A 173 -1.08 15.36 -2.32
N THR A 174 -0.04 15.99 -1.77
CA THR A 174 0.80 15.40 -0.70
C THR A 174 0.62 16.15 0.60
N ALA A 175 0.72 15.45 1.74
CA ALA A 175 0.77 16.07 3.06
C ALA A 175 1.77 15.34 3.96
N LEU A 176 2.48 16.07 4.82
CA LEU A 176 3.32 15.46 5.84
C LEU A 176 2.44 14.90 6.95
N ILE A 177 2.44 13.57 7.12
CA ILE A 177 1.60 12.85 8.08
C ILE A 177 2.34 12.61 9.40
N ASN A 178 3.61 12.27 9.35
CA ASN A 178 4.43 12.00 10.51
C ASN A 178 5.77 12.71 10.37
N GLN A 179 6.00 13.70 11.24
CA GLN A 179 7.23 14.51 11.19
C GLN A 179 8.46 13.73 11.60
N THR A 180 8.34 12.86 12.60
CA THR A 180 9.46 12.08 13.12
C THR A 180 9.98 11.08 12.09
N GLN A 181 9.08 10.39 11.39
CA GLN A 181 9.42 9.42 10.35
C GLN A 181 9.53 10.06 8.96
N ARG A 182 9.14 11.32 8.82
CA ARG A 182 9.00 12.06 7.56
C ARG A 182 8.12 11.32 6.55
N SER A 183 7.05 10.75 7.07
CA SER A 183 6.07 10.03 6.24
C SER A 183 5.09 10.98 5.58
N VAL A 184 4.82 10.74 4.30
CA VAL A 184 3.92 11.53 3.47
C VAL A 184 2.66 10.74 3.17
N GLY A 185 1.51 11.40 3.30
CA GLY A 185 0.25 10.90 2.78
C GLY A 185 0.01 11.42 1.37
N TYR A 186 -0.81 10.69 0.62
CA TYR A 186 -1.19 11.01 -0.75
C TYR A 186 -2.71 11.04 -0.88
N ARG A 187 -3.24 12.09 -1.51
CA ARG A 187 -4.63 12.18 -1.92
C ARG A 187 -4.68 12.22 -3.44
N VAL A 188 -5.26 11.18 -4.04
CA VAL A 188 -5.51 11.09 -5.48
C VAL A 188 -6.91 11.61 -5.74
N SER A 189 -7.03 12.63 -6.57
CA SER A 189 -8.30 13.23 -6.96
C SER A 189 -8.45 13.15 -8.48
N TRP A 190 -9.61 12.70 -8.93
CA TRP A 190 -9.97 12.62 -10.32
C TRP A 190 -11.49 12.78 -10.50
N GLN A 191 -11.91 13.70 -11.36
CA GLN A 191 -13.30 14.12 -11.46
C GLN A 191 -13.85 14.51 -10.07
N ASP A 192 -14.98 13.92 -9.66
CA ASP A 192 -15.62 14.19 -8.36
C ASP A 192 -15.19 13.20 -7.25
N TYR A 193 -14.24 12.29 -7.54
CA TYR A 193 -13.84 11.24 -6.63
C TYR A 193 -12.42 11.41 -6.10
N SER A 194 -12.19 10.88 -4.90
CA SER A 194 -10.87 10.92 -4.29
C SER A 194 -10.56 9.72 -3.39
N VAL A 195 -9.29 9.33 -3.39
CA VAL A 195 -8.72 8.31 -2.50
C VAL A 195 -7.58 8.94 -1.70
N ALA A 196 -7.56 8.74 -0.39
CA ALA A 196 -6.42 9.12 0.44
C ALA A 196 -5.66 7.86 0.91
N TYR A 197 -4.34 7.85 0.72
CA TYR A 197 -3.42 6.85 1.23
C TYR A 197 -2.61 7.44 2.38
N VAL A 198 -2.96 7.11 3.62
CA VAL A 198 -2.41 7.68 4.85
C VAL A 198 -2.06 6.55 5.82
N THR A 199 -0.83 6.10 5.81
CA THR A 199 -0.42 4.83 6.41
C THR A 199 0.51 4.93 7.62
N ASP A 200 0.71 6.12 8.17
CA ASP A 200 1.52 6.33 9.37
C ASP A 200 0.79 7.21 10.39
N LEU A 201 -0.53 6.94 10.54
CA LEU A 201 -1.35 7.57 11.57
C LEU A 201 -0.86 7.17 12.97
N HIS A 202 -0.71 8.15 13.84
CA HIS A 202 -0.32 7.95 15.23
C HIS A 202 -1.46 8.28 16.19
N GLN A 203 -1.72 7.40 17.16
CA GLN A 203 -2.69 7.70 18.24
C GLN A 203 -2.29 8.92 19.06
N ASN A 204 -0.98 9.11 19.26
CA ASN A 204 -0.41 10.18 20.07
C ASN A 204 0.07 11.38 19.23
N ALA A 205 -0.46 11.55 18.01
CA ALA A 205 -0.17 12.73 17.20
C ALA A 205 -0.57 14.01 17.96
N GLU A 206 0.23 15.06 17.83
CA GLU A 206 -0.11 16.38 18.36
C GLU A 206 -1.41 16.90 17.74
N GLN A 207 -2.12 17.76 18.45
CA GLN A 207 -3.42 18.28 18.00
C GLN A 207 -3.33 18.92 16.60
N VAL A 208 -2.29 19.71 16.35
CA VAL A 208 -2.06 20.38 15.05
C VAL A 208 -1.86 19.36 13.92
N GLU A 209 -1.14 18.26 14.19
CA GLU A 209 -0.94 17.19 13.23
C GLU A 209 -2.24 16.46 12.93
N ARG A 210 -3.04 16.17 13.96
CA ARG A 210 -4.38 15.56 13.80
C ARG A 210 -5.32 16.44 12.97
N GLU A 211 -5.39 17.73 13.26
CA GLU A 211 -6.25 18.68 12.52
C GLU A 211 -5.84 18.75 11.04
N ARG A 212 -4.54 18.77 10.75
CA ARG A 212 -4.03 18.73 9.38
C ARG A 212 -4.39 17.44 8.66
N ILE A 213 -4.25 16.29 9.32
CA ILE A 213 -4.63 15.00 8.75
C ILE A 213 -6.13 14.95 8.46
N LEU A 214 -6.97 15.39 9.40
CA LEU A 214 -8.42 15.42 9.22
C LEU A 214 -8.84 16.30 8.04
N GLU A 215 -8.23 17.49 7.88
CA GLU A 215 -8.51 18.34 6.72
C GLU A 215 -8.02 17.69 5.41
N PHE A 216 -6.86 17.02 5.43
CA PHE A 216 -6.30 16.35 4.26
C PHE A 216 -7.18 15.19 3.74
N ILE A 217 -7.78 14.39 4.66
CA ILE A 217 -8.64 13.26 4.31
C ILE A 217 -10.12 13.63 4.24
N LYS A 218 -10.49 14.88 4.43
CA LYS A 218 -11.87 15.32 4.51
C LYS A 218 -12.68 14.97 3.28
N GLY A 219 -13.78 14.24 3.51
CA GLY A 219 -14.75 13.87 2.50
C GLY A 219 -14.23 12.98 1.38
N VAL A 220 -13.10 12.27 1.54
CA VAL A 220 -12.64 11.32 0.53
C VAL A 220 -13.59 10.14 0.42
N ASP A 221 -13.71 9.57 -0.78
CA ASP A 221 -14.55 8.40 -1.04
C ASP A 221 -13.96 7.13 -0.44
N LEU A 222 -12.62 7.03 -0.40
CA LEU A 222 -11.90 5.93 0.20
C LEU A 222 -10.66 6.43 0.95
N LEU A 223 -10.56 6.12 2.23
CA LEU A 223 -9.35 6.24 3.02
C LEU A 223 -8.65 4.88 3.10
N ILE A 224 -7.40 4.80 2.70
CA ILE A 224 -6.52 3.67 2.97
C ILE A 224 -5.61 4.07 4.13
N ALA A 225 -5.79 3.41 5.28
CA ALA A 225 -5.08 3.72 6.50
C ALA A 225 -4.35 2.50 7.06
N ASN A 226 -3.37 2.73 7.94
CA ASN A 226 -2.72 1.64 8.65
C ASN A 226 -3.51 1.24 9.90
N ALA A 227 -3.41 -0.02 10.30
CA ALA A 227 -3.54 -0.41 11.69
C ALA A 227 -2.39 0.26 12.45
N THR A 228 -2.67 0.89 13.60
CA THR A 228 -1.63 1.60 14.37
C THR A 228 -0.58 0.61 14.85
N TYR A 229 0.67 0.91 14.54
CA TYR A 229 1.79 0.07 14.89
C TYR A 229 2.22 0.31 16.33
N THR A 230 2.28 -0.77 17.13
CA THR A 230 2.94 -0.76 18.44
C THR A 230 4.28 -1.49 18.36
N PRO A 231 5.35 -0.98 19.01
CA PRO A 231 6.64 -1.67 19.02
C PRO A 231 6.53 -3.11 19.56
N PRO A 232 7.39 -4.05 19.08
CA PRO A 232 7.35 -5.47 19.49
C PRO A 232 7.46 -5.75 20.99
N THR A 233 7.89 -4.77 21.78
CA THR A 233 8.04 -4.87 23.23
C THR A 233 6.73 -4.73 24.02
N SER A 234 5.63 -4.36 23.36
CA SER A 234 4.32 -4.15 23.99
C SER A 234 3.33 -5.26 23.61
N HIS A 235 3.71 -6.53 23.76
CA HIS A 235 2.83 -7.68 23.53
C HIS A 235 1.69 -7.79 24.56
N ASN A 236 0.88 -6.75 24.70
CA ASN A 236 -0.43 -6.91 25.28
C ASN A 236 -1.41 -7.10 24.14
N HIS A 237 -1.81 -8.36 23.88
CA HIS A 237 -2.91 -8.68 22.94
C HIS A 237 -4.22 -7.95 23.29
N ASP A 238 -4.36 -7.47 24.54
CA ASP A 238 -5.49 -6.64 24.96
C ASP A 238 -5.47 -5.22 24.38
N SER A 239 -4.36 -4.76 23.79
CA SER A 239 -4.25 -3.45 23.14
C SER A 239 -4.50 -3.53 21.60
N ALA A 240 -4.68 -4.72 21.05
CA ALA A 240 -5.00 -4.90 19.63
C ALA A 240 -6.34 -4.23 19.25
N ASP A 241 -7.28 -4.16 20.19
CA ASP A 241 -8.56 -3.46 20.03
C ASP A 241 -8.42 -1.97 19.70
N LEU A 242 -7.25 -1.38 19.96
CA LEU A 242 -7.01 0.04 19.74
C LEU A 242 -6.36 0.37 18.39
N LEU A 243 -5.80 -0.63 17.68
CA LEU A 243 -4.94 -0.38 16.53
C LEU A 243 -5.70 0.19 15.33
N TRP A 244 -6.91 -0.24 15.08
CA TRP A 244 -7.76 0.24 14.00
C TRP A 244 -8.60 1.47 14.36
N GLN A 245 -8.81 1.72 15.67
CA GLN A 245 -9.71 2.79 16.16
C GLN A 245 -9.25 4.18 15.72
N ALA A 246 -7.94 4.42 15.64
CA ALA A 246 -7.42 5.70 15.18
C ALA A 246 -7.84 6.00 13.73
N ALA A 247 -7.77 5.01 12.85
CA ALA A 247 -8.18 5.12 11.45
C ALA A 247 -9.69 5.34 11.33
N VAL A 248 -10.50 4.55 12.05
CA VAL A 248 -11.97 4.68 12.05
C VAL A 248 -12.40 6.03 12.62
N ASN A 249 -11.82 6.46 13.75
CA ASN A 249 -12.13 7.76 14.33
C ASN A 249 -11.76 8.93 13.42
N ALA A 250 -10.61 8.85 12.75
CA ALA A 250 -10.22 9.85 11.77
C ALA A 250 -11.21 9.91 10.61
N ALA A 251 -11.63 8.76 10.09
CA ALA A 251 -12.60 8.65 9.02
C ALA A 251 -13.97 9.24 9.38
N LEU A 252 -14.49 8.92 10.57
CA LEU A 252 -15.75 9.45 11.08
C LEU A 252 -15.69 10.99 11.22
N ASN A 253 -14.62 11.50 11.82
CA ASN A 253 -14.45 12.93 12.06
C ASN A 253 -14.26 13.73 10.75
N ALA A 254 -13.69 13.13 9.73
CA ALA A 254 -13.43 13.76 8.43
C ALA A 254 -14.56 13.53 7.40
N GLY A 255 -15.62 12.80 7.74
CA GLY A 255 -16.72 12.48 6.82
C GLY A 255 -16.29 11.63 5.62
N VAL A 256 -15.35 10.70 5.84
CA VAL A 256 -14.91 9.71 4.85
C VAL A 256 -16.02 8.73 4.57
N GLN A 257 -16.19 8.29 3.32
CA GLN A 257 -17.27 7.38 2.95
C GLN A 257 -16.92 5.91 3.23
N ARG A 258 -15.70 5.46 2.91
CA ARG A 258 -15.22 4.09 3.09
C ARG A 258 -13.80 4.07 3.64
N VAL A 259 -13.46 3.06 4.43
CA VAL A 259 -12.11 2.88 5.00
C VAL A 259 -11.59 1.49 4.67
N ALA A 260 -10.39 1.41 4.11
CA ALA A 260 -9.63 0.18 3.99
C ALA A 260 -8.44 0.24 4.95
N ILE A 261 -8.40 -0.66 5.92
CA ILE A 261 -7.33 -0.73 6.92
C ILE A 261 -6.32 -1.77 6.47
N SER A 262 -5.07 -1.35 6.33
CA SER A 262 -3.94 -2.13 5.83
C SER A 262 -2.79 -2.11 6.84
N HIS A 263 -1.62 -2.64 6.48
CA HIS A 263 -0.42 -2.67 7.33
C HIS A 263 -0.64 -3.45 8.63
N HIS A 264 -1.30 -4.63 8.50
CA HIS A 264 -1.50 -5.54 9.62
C HIS A 264 -0.18 -5.90 10.29
N HIS A 265 -0.22 -6.09 11.61
CA HIS A 265 0.97 -6.49 12.35
C HIS A 265 1.46 -7.87 11.88
N PRO A 266 2.76 -8.14 11.84
CA PRO A 266 3.29 -9.45 11.45
C PRO A 266 2.71 -10.64 12.23
N ASP A 267 2.41 -10.44 13.51
CA ASP A 267 1.87 -11.46 14.41
C ASP A 267 0.34 -11.60 14.35
N ASP A 268 -0.35 -10.76 13.56
CA ASP A 268 -1.80 -10.85 13.38
C ASP A 268 -2.15 -12.01 12.45
N HIS A 269 -2.69 -13.10 13.00
CA HIS A 269 -3.14 -14.25 12.24
C HIS A 269 -4.53 -13.98 11.61
N ASP A 270 -4.84 -14.73 10.56
CA ASP A 270 -6.10 -14.59 9.80
C ASP A 270 -7.35 -14.67 10.70
N ASP A 271 -7.39 -15.60 11.66
CA ASP A 271 -8.54 -15.74 12.57
C ASP A 271 -8.68 -14.57 13.56
N PHE A 272 -7.58 -13.92 13.90
CA PHE A 272 -7.60 -12.68 14.68
C PHE A 272 -8.15 -11.53 13.83
N LEU A 273 -7.66 -11.38 12.60
CA LEU A 273 -8.12 -10.33 11.69
C LEU A 273 -9.61 -10.49 11.32
N ASP A 274 -10.12 -11.73 11.22
CA ASP A 274 -11.57 -11.96 11.04
C ASP A 274 -12.40 -11.38 12.19
N ARG A 275 -11.95 -11.55 13.44
CA ARG A 275 -12.64 -10.96 14.60
C ARG A 275 -12.58 -9.44 14.56
N VAL A 276 -11.39 -8.89 14.28
CA VAL A 276 -11.22 -7.44 14.13
C VAL A 276 -12.11 -6.89 13.01
N GLN A 277 -12.29 -7.63 11.90
CA GLN A 277 -13.19 -7.22 10.80
C GLN A 277 -14.64 -7.07 11.28
N VAL A 278 -15.11 -7.93 12.18
CA VAL A 278 -16.45 -7.79 12.78
C VAL A 278 -16.56 -6.53 13.64
N ASP A 279 -15.54 -6.27 14.45
CA ASP A 279 -15.52 -5.12 15.37
C ASP A 279 -15.48 -3.80 14.62
N ILE A 280 -14.63 -3.68 13.59
CA ILE A 280 -14.54 -2.45 12.79
C ILE A 280 -15.82 -2.18 12.01
N LYS A 281 -16.50 -3.22 11.47
CA LYS A 281 -17.80 -3.06 10.80
C LYS A 281 -18.90 -2.60 11.74
N SER A 282 -18.82 -3.00 13.00
CA SER A 282 -19.76 -2.53 14.01
C SER A 282 -19.58 -1.04 14.33
N ALA A 283 -18.34 -0.55 14.28
CA ALA A 283 -18.00 0.86 14.50
C ALA A 283 -18.19 1.73 13.25
N PHE A 284 -17.88 1.18 12.07
CA PHE A 284 -18.00 1.85 10.78
C PHE A 284 -18.39 0.81 9.71
N PRO A 285 -19.67 0.73 9.30
CA PRO A 285 -20.18 -0.31 8.41
C PRO A 285 -19.42 -0.44 7.07
N GLU A 286 -18.92 0.68 6.55
CA GLU A 286 -18.18 0.75 5.29
C GLU A 286 -16.64 0.58 5.48
N ALA A 287 -16.22 0.04 6.65
CA ALA A 287 -14.83 -0.30 6.89
C ALA A 287 -14.53 -1.75 6.50
N ILE A 288 -13.34 -1.95 5.92
CA ILE A 288 -12.83 -3.26 5.53
C ILE A 288 -11.36 -3.39 5.95
N LEU A 289 -10.96 -4.56 6.44
CA LEU A 289 -9.56 -4.94 6.50
C LEU A 289 -9.09 -5.34 5.11
N ALA A 290 -8.04 -4.69 4.64
CA ALA A 290 -7.47 -5.00 3.34
C ALA A 290 -6.80 -6.39 3.36
N HIS A 291 -6.92 -7.11 2.26
CA HIS A 291 -6.21 -8.35 2.01
C HIS A 291 -5.56 -8.32 0.62
N GLU A 292 -4.57 -9.15 0.39
CA GLU A 292 -3.97 -9.28 -0.95
C GLU A 292 -5.00 -9.73 -1.97
N GLY A 293 -5.00 -9.08 -3.13
CA GLY A 293 -5.97 -9.32 -4.19
C GLY A 293 -7.30 -8.56 -4.03
N LEU A 294 -7.53 -7.83 -2.91
CA LEU A 294 -8.71 -6.98 -2.76
C LEU A 294 -8.72 -5.90 -3.84
N VAL A 295 -9.86 -5.78 -4.54
CA VAL A 295 -10.11 -4.75 -5.55
C VAL A 295 -11.31 -3.92 -5.12
N LEU A 296 -11.15 -2.60 -5.08
CA LEU A 296 -12.19 -1.64 -4.73
C LEU A 296 -12.38 -0.63 -5.86
N ALA A 297 -13.60 -0.53 -6.37
CA ALA A 297 -13.97 0.56 -7.26
C ALA A 297 -14.29 1.82 -6.45
N VAL A 298 -13.86 2.99 -6.96
CA VAL A 298 -14.12 4.31 -6.39
C VAL A 298 -14.98 5.07 -7.40
N GLY A 299 -16.18 5.48 -6.95
CA GLY A 299 -17.15 6.11 -7.83
C GLY A 299 -18.33 5.20 -8.20
N LYS A 300 -19.21 5.72 -9.04
CA LYS A 300 -20.33 4.91 -9.56
C LYS A 300 -19.81 3.98 -10.67
N LEU A 301 -19.95 2.69 -10.46
CA LEU A 301 -19.88 1.71 -11.54
C LEU A 301 -21.07 1.90 -12.49
#